data_2bd85ced8e2d888b6c81b53a3ddeeceb
#
_entry.id   2bd85ced8e2d888b6c81b53a3ddeeceb
#
_cell.length_a   1.000
_cell.length_b   1.000
_cell.length_c   1.000
_cell.angle_alpha   90.00
_cell.angle_beta   90.00
_cell.angle_gamma   90.00
#
_symmetry.space_group_name_H-M   'P 1'
#
loop_
_entity.id
_entity.type
_entity.pdbx_description
1 polymer ?
#
loop_
_entity_poly.entity_id
_entity_poly.type
_entity_poly.pdbx_seq_one_letter_code
_entity_poly.pdbx_strand_id
1 'polypeptide(L)'
;MEDITMKIYEALIGNEEFMSHVDKNNIKFFDYPNANEITDVVVVIDPLDTPTPADYADNDNMTFEYFYQIDVFVKQKPGTNGRVLSDKLVFLLQRIMWEKLGFNETSSIKPEYNKEFNLYHQAKRFEGKEYIGGI
;
A
#
# COMPACT_ATOMS: atom_id res chain seq x y z
N MET A 1 2.03 -17.70 -11.80
CA MET A 1 2.28 -16.41 -11.14
C MET A 1 0.95 -15.74 -10.84
N GLU A 2 0.75 -15.30 -9.63
CA GLU A 2 -0.49 -14.64 -9.22
C GLU A 2 -0.40 -13.13 -9.43
N ASP A 3 -1.56 -12.49 -9.56
CA ASP A 3 -1.64 -11.03 -9.63
C ASP A 3 -1.59 -10.47 -8.20
N ILE A 4 -0.40 -10.19 -7.71
CA ILE A 4 -0.18 -9.70 -6.35
C ILE A 4 -0.78 -8.31 -6.15
N THR A 5 -0.72 -7.46 -7.18
CA THR A 5 -1.32 -6.12 -7.10
C THR A 5 -2.82 -6.21 -6.78
N MET A 6 -3.53 -7.11 -7.47
CA MET A 6 -4.95 -7.32 -7.20
C MET A 6 -5.21 -7.97 -5.84
N LYS A 7 -4.31 -8.85 -5.39
CA LYS A 7 -4.42 -9.42 -4.04
C LYS A 7 -4.30 -8.36 -2.96
N ILE A 8 -3.40 -7.39 -3.14
CA ILE A 8 -3.28 -6.27 -2.21
C ILE A 8 -4.58 -5.47 -2.20
N TYR A 9 -5.09 -5.13 -3.38
CA TYR A 9 -6.35 -4.39 -3.52
C TYR A 9 -7.50 -5.11 -2.82
N GLU A 10 -7.65 -6.41 -3.08
CA GLU A 10 -8.71 -7.21 -2.46
C GLU A 10 -8.58 -7.28 -0.93
N ALA A 11 -7.36 -7.38 -0.43
CA ALA A 11 -7.11 -7.37 1.01
C ALA A 11 -7.50 -6.04 1.65
N LEU A 12 -7.21 -4.92 0.98
CA LEU A 12 -7.60 -3.60 1.47
C LEU A 12 -9.11 -3.42 1.47
N ILE A 13 -9.79 -3.73 0.37
CA ILE A 13 -11.25 -3.55 0.28
C ILE A 13 -12.01 -4.52 1.18
N GLY A 14 -11.38 -5.63 1.56
CA GLY A 14 -11.96 -6.60 2.50
C GLY A 14 -11.85 -6.20 3.96
N ASN A 15 -11.17 -5.11 4.28
CA ASN A 15 -11.03 -4.63 5.66
C ASN A 15 -12.02 -3.50 5.94
N GLU A 16 -13.02 -3.77 6.77
CA GLU A 16 -14.10 -2.82 7.05
C GLU A 16 -13.59 -1.52 7.67
N GLU A 17 -12.65 -1.61 8.62
CA GLU A 17 -12.13 -0.43 9.29
C GLU A 17 -11.35 0.46 8.33
N PHE A 18 -10.51 -0.13 7.49
CA PHE A 18 -9.77 0.60 6.48
C PHE A 18 -10.75 1.30 5.51
N MET A 19 -11.72 0.55 5.02
CA MET A 19 -12.69 1.07 4.03
C MET A 19 -13.73 2.02 4.63
N SER A 20 -13.82 2.11 5.96
CA SER A 20 -14.67 3.13 6.58
C SER A 20 -14.12 4.54 6.35
N HIS A 21 -12.85 4.67 6.00
CA HIS A 21 -12.16 5.93 5.76
C HIS A 21 -11.78 6.17 4.30
N VAL A 22 -11.85 5.14 3.47
CA VAL A 22 -11.33 5.19 2.09
C VAL A 22 -12.42 4.81 1.11
N ASP A 23 -12.68 5.68 0.12
CA ASP A 23 -13.55 5.32 -0.99
C ASP A 23 -12.78 4.37 -1.92
N LYS A 24 -13.44 3.28 -2.32
CA LYS A 24 -12.87 2.28 -3.22
C LYS A 24 -12.32 2.91 -4.51
N ASN A 25 -12.97 3.93 -5.02
CA ASN A 25 -12.54 4.62 -6.24
C ASN A 25 -11.28 5.47 -6.03
N ASN A 26 -10.88 5.69 -4.78
CA ASN A 26 -9.68 6.43 -4.43
C ASN A 26 -8.48 5.53 -4.15
N ILE A 27 -8.59 4.24 -4.40
CA ILE A 27 -7.45 3.32 -4.41
C ILE A 27 -6.94 3.26 -5.85
N LYS A 28 -5.74 3.80 -6.07
CA LYS A 28 -5.14 3.94 -7.40
C LYS A 28 -4.01 2.94 -7.58
N PHE A 29 -3.73 2.61 -8.84
CA PHE A 29 -2.64 1.73 -9.23
C PHE A 29 -1.65 2.52 -10.08
N PHE A 30 -0.38 2.59 -9.67
CA PHE A 30 0.69 3.33 -10.36
C PHE A 30 0.48 4.83 -10.46
N ASP A 31 -0.74 5.29 -10.51
CA ASP A 31 -1.11 6.66 -10.84
C ASP A 31 -1.18 7.53 -9.59
N TYR A 32 -0.25 8.48 -9.48
CA TYR A 32 -0.21 9.43 -8.38
C TYR A 32 -0.99 10.68 -8.78
N PRO A 33 -2.08 10.98 -8.09
CA PRO A 33 -2.84 12.19 -8.39
C PRO A 33 -2.05 13.44 -8.04
N ASN A 34 -2.32 14.54 -8.71
CA ASN A 34 -1.75 15.83 -8.34
C ASN A 34 -2.34 16.29 -7.00
N ALA A 35 -1.52 16.96 -6.18
CA ALA A 35 -1.95 17.37 -4.84
C ALA A 35 -3.23 18.21 -4.85
N ASN A 36 -3.41 19.06 -5.86
CA ASN A 36 -4.61 19.90 -5.97
C ASN A 36 -5.87 19.11 -6.33
N GLU A 37 -5.73 17.87 -6.78
CA GLU A 37 -6.88 17.02 -7.16
C GLU A 37 -7.37 16.16 -6.00
N ILE A 38 -6.59 16.06 -4.93
CA ILE A 38 -6.93 15.22 -3.78
C ILE A 38 -7.91 15.97 -2.89
N THR A 39 -9.13 15.43 -2.74
CA THR A 39 -10.19 16.03 -1.93
C THR A 39 -10.57 15.20 -0.72
N ASP A 40 -10.04 13.99 -0.60
CA ASP A 40 -10.32 13.05 0.48
C ASP A 40 -9.10 12.17 0.73
N VAL A 41 -9.28 10.96 1.19
CA VAL A 41 -8.21 9.97 1.33
C VAL A 41 -7.95 9.32 -0.03
N VAL A 42 -6.68 9.24 -0.42
CA VAL A 42 -6.25 8.52 -1.62
C VAL A 42 -5.15 7.53 -1.24
N VAL A 43 -5.24 6.32 -1.75
CA VAL A 43 -4.25 5.27 -1.54
C VAL A 43 -3.69 4.87 -2.91
N VAL A 44 -2.37 4.79 -3.03
CA VAL A 44 -1.71 4.39 -4.29
C VAL A 44 -0.93 3.12 -4.04
N ILE A 45 -1.25 2.08 -4.79
CA ILE A 45 -0.52 0.80 -4.79
C ILE A 45 0.46 0.84 -5.96
N ASP A 46 1.75 0.83 -5.65
CA ASP A 46 2.81 1.04 -6.64
C ASP A 46 3.86 -0.07 -6.59
N PRO A 47 3.86 -1.01 -7.55
CA PRO A 47 4.95 -1.97 -7.66
C PRO A 47 6.26 -1.26 -7.95
N LEU A 48 7.30 -1.54 -7.16
CA LEU A 48 8.60 -0.89 -7.33
C LEU A 48 9.50 -1.61 -8.32
N ASP A 49 9.20 -2.89 -8.59
CA ASP A 49 9.99 -3.71 -9.48
C ASP A 49 9.12 -4.80 -10.08
N THR A 50 9.59 -5.42 -11.15
CA THR A 50 9.01 -6.66 -11.65
C THR A 50 9.28 -7.77 -10.65
N PRO A 51 8.46 -8.83 -10.62
CA PRO A 51 8.74 -9.98 -9.75
C PRO A 51 10.14 -10.52 -10.00
N THR A 52 10.94 -10.67 -8.93
CA THR A 52 12.33 -11.09 -9.02
C THR A 52 12.46 -12.55 -8.63
N PRO A 53 12.98 -13.43 -9.52
CA PRO A 53 13.22 -14.83 -9.18
C PRO A 53 14.20 -14.96 -8.00
N ALA A 54 13.91 -15.85 -7.08
CA ALA A 54 14.71 -16.07 -5.89
C ALA A 54 14.63 -17.52 -5.41
N ASP A 55 15.45 -17.85 -4.43
CA ASP A 55 15.46 -19.16 -3.76
C ASP A 55 15.59 -20.32 -4.76
N TYR A 56 16.75 -20.39 -5.41
CA TYR A 56 17.02 -21.39 -6.46
C TYR A 56 17.28 -22.77 -5.90
N ALA A 57 16.71 -23.77 -6.57
CA ALA A 57 16.99 -25.18 -6.35
C ALA A 57 16.87 -25.90 -7.69
N ASP A 58 17.72 -26.94 -7.90
CA ASP A 58 17.71 -27.73 -9.15
C ASP A 58 17.78 -26.88 -10.41
N ASN A 59 18.60 -25.83 -10.39
CA ASN A 59 18.81 -24.88 -11.50
C ASN A 59 17.58 -24.04 -11.84
N ASP A 60 16.60 -23.93 -10.96
CA ASP A 60 15.42 -23.10 -11.17
C ASP A 60 15.07 -22.32 -9.92
N ASN A 61 14.36 -21.23 -10.08
CA ASN A 61 13.89 -20.45 -8.95
C ASN A 61 12.65 -21.08 -8.33
N MET A 62 12.58 -21.03 -7.00
CA MET A 62 11.45 -21.58 -6.23
C MET A 62 10.44 -20.50 -5.83
N THR A 63 10.84 -19.25 -5.85
CA THR A 63 10.00 -18.13 -5.45
C THR A 63 10.17 -16.95 -6.39
N PHE A 64 9.19 -16.04 -6.31
CA PHE A 64 9.34 -14.68 -6.81
C PHE A 64 9.27 -13.73 -5.63
N GLU A 65 10.14 -12.73 -5.62
CA GLU A 65 10.09 -11.63 -4.64
C GLU A 65 9.37 -10.44 -5.24
N TYR A 66 8.58 -9.78 -4.40
CA TYR A 66 7.79 -8.61 -4.77
C TYR A 66 8.13 -7.45 -3.87
N PHE A 67 8.21 -6.26 -4.45
CA PHE A 67 8.45 -5.02 -3.74
C PHE A 67 7.36 -4.02 -4.10
N TYR A 68 6.72 -3.47 -3.08
CA TYR A 68 5.63 -2.52 -3.26
C TYR A 68 5.84 -1.30 -2.38
N GLN A 69 5.45 -0.14 -2.91
CA GLN A 69 5.25 1.05 -2.10
C GLN A 69 3.76 1.35 -2.09
N ILE A 70 3.22 1.63 -0.92
CA ILE A 70 1.82 2.03 -0.79
C ILE A 70 1.81 3.39 -0.10
N ASP A 71 1.27 4.37 -0.81
CA ASP A 71 1.16 5.75 -0.36
C ASP A 71 -0.25 6.02 0.13
N VAL A 72 -0.35 6.79 1.21
CA VAL A 72 -1.62 7.24 1.76
C VAL A 72 -1.59 8.75 1.84
N PHE A 73 -2.55 9.38 1.18
CA PHE A 73 -2.77 10.83 1.20
C PHE A 73 -4.06 11.12 1.93
N VAL A 74 -4.02 12.04 2.88
CA VAL A 74 -5.21 12.42 3.65
C VAL A 74 -5.39 13.93 3.58
N LYS A 75 -6.51 14.35 2.99
CA LYS A 75 -6.89 15.76 2.93
C LYS A 75 -7.41 16.19 4.30
N GLN A 76 -6.83 17.26 4.85
CA GLN A 76 -7.34 17.85 6.09
C GLN A 76 -8.68 18.51 5.82
N LYS A 77 -9.69 18.13 6.60
CA LYS A 77 -11.04 18.65 6.51
C LYS A 77 -11.53 19.12 7.87
N PRO A 78 -12.51 20.04 7.94
CA PRO A 78 -13.16 20.39 9.20
C PRO A 78 -13.74 19.14 9.87
N GLY A 79 -13.53 19.02 11.18
CA GLY A 79 -14.02 17.89 11.96
C GLY A 79 -13.18 16.62 11.86
N THR A 80 -12.08 16.64 11.10
CA THR A 80 -11.18 15.49 10.94
C THR A 80 -9.77 15.89 11.37
N ASN A 81 -9.10 15.01 12.11
CA ASN A 81 -7.67 15.16 12.36
C ASN A 81 -6.91 14.35 11.31
N GLY A 82 -6.49 14.99 10.23
CA GLY A 82 -5.84 14.33 9.10
C GLY A 82 -4.54 13.64 9.47
N ARG A 83 -3.77 14.24 10.38
CA ARG A 83 -2.51 13.64 10.84
C ARG A 83 -2.77 12.30 11.54
N VAL A 84 -3.71 12.28 12.48
CA VAL A 84 -4.05 11.05 13.21
C VAL A 84 -4.67 10.02 12.28
N LEU A 85 -5.52 10.44 11.35
CA LEU A 85 -6.11 9.51 10.38
C LEU A 85 -5.06 8.89 9.47
N SER A 86 -4.07 9.68 9.01
CA SER A 86 -3.01 9.12 8.18
C SER A 86 -2.17 8.09 8.94
N ASP A 87 -1.86 8.35 10.22
CA ASP A 87 -1.16 7.39 11.07
C ASP A 87 -1.97 6.10 11.25
N LYS A 88 -3.26 6.24 11.48
CA LYS A 88 -4.15 5.08 11.64
C LYS A 88 -4.21 4.24 10.37
N LEU A 89 -4.33 4.88 9.22
CA LEU A 89 -4.43 4.16 7.95
C LEU A 89 -3.16 3.40 7.62
N VAL A 90 -1.97 3.98 7.85
CA VAL A 90 -0.72 3.26 7.57
C VAL A 90 -0.48 2.15 8.58
N PHE A 91 -0.96 2.30 9.81
CA PHE A 91 -0.93 1.20 10.80
C PHE A 91 -1.79 0.03 10.33
N LEU A 92 -3.03 0.31 9.92
CA LEU A 92 -3.94 -0.72 9.39
C LEU A 92 -3.36 -1.38 8.12
N LEU A 93 -2.78 -0.57 7.24
CA LEU A 93 -2.12 -1.05 6.03
C LEU A 93 -1.04 -2.07 6.35
N GLN A 94 -0.17 -1.76 7.29
CA GLN A 94 0.89 -2.66 7.71
C GLN A 94 0.32 -3.99 8.23
N ARG A 95 -0.74 -3.92 9.04
CA ARG A 95 -1.37 -5.13 9.57
C ARG A 95 -2.03 -5.96 8.49
N ILE A 96 -2.70 -5.32 7.54
CA ILE A 96 -3.33 -6.01 6.41
C ILE A 96 -2.27 -6.71 5.55
N MET A 97 -1.20 -6.01 5.21
CA MET A 97 -0.13 -6.58 4.38
C MET A 97 0.53 -7.78 5.04
N TRP A 98 0.77 -7.71 6.33
CA TRP A 98 1.35 -8.83 7.07
C TRP A 98 0.37 -9.99 7.25
N GLU A 99 -0.83 -9.71 7.76
CA GLU A 99 -1.78 -10.75 8.13
C GLU A 99 -2.41 -11.46 6.93
N LYS A 100 -2.65 -10.74 5.84
CA LYS A 100 -3.32 -11.30 4.66
C LYS A 100 -2.38 -11.81 3.59
N LEU A 101 -1.20 -11.21 3.46
CA LEU A 101 -0.27 -11.52 2.37
C LEU A 101 1.09 -12.02 2.85
N GLY A 102 1.40 -11.87 4.13
CA GLY A 102 2.72 -12.22 4.64
C GLY A 102 3.81 -11.28 4.16
N PHE A 103 3.45 -10.07 3.75
CA PHE A 103 4.40 -9.06 3.29
C PHE A 103 4.86 -8.21 4.47
N ASN A 104 6.16 -8.11 4.67
CA ASN A 104 6.73 -7.34 5.77
C ASN A 104 7.13 -5.93 5.31
N GLU A 105 6.98 -4.99 6.22
CA GLU A 105 7.42 -3.62 6.01
C GLU A 105 8.95 -3.57 6.04
N THR A 106 9.55 -2.98 5.01
CA THR A 106 11.01 -2.86 4.90
C THR A 106 11.51 -1.47 5.24
N SER A 107 10.75 -0.46 4.84
CA SER A 107 11.09 0.94 5.12
C SER A 107 9.84 1.79 5.03
N SER A 108 9.94 3.01 5.53
CA SER A 108 8.87 3.98 5.40
C SER A 108 9.45 5.31 4.96
N ILE A 109 8.62 6.10 4.30
CA ILE A 109 8.95 7.47 3.93
C ILE A 109 8.45 8.36 5.04
N LYS A 110 9.26 9.34 5.43
CA LYS A 110 8.92 10.27 6.50
C LYS A 110 7.56 10.90 6.25
N PRO A 111 6.68 10.95 7.25
CA PRO A 111 5.41 11.66 7.11
C PRO A 111 5.62 13.11 6.70
N GLU A 112 4.84 13.56 5.73
CA GLU A 112 4.94 14.91 5.19
C GLU A 112 3.60 15.63 5.29
N TYR A 113 3.66 16.95 5.40
CA TYR A 113 2.50 17.81 5.36
C TYR A 113 2.69 18.91 4.32
N ASN A 114 1.80 18.97 3.35
CA ASN A 114 1.78 20.00 2.32
C ASN A 114 0.85 21.12 2.76
N LYS A 115 1.41 22.28 3.13
CA LYS A 115 0.65 23.42 3.63
C LYS A 115 -0.26 24.05 2.57
N GLU A 116 0.19 24.03 1.33
CA GLU A 116 -0.55 24.65 0.23
C GLU A 116 -1.89 23.97 0.01
N PHE A 117 -1.92 22.64 0.10
CA PHE A 117 -3.11 21.85 -0.16
C PHE A 117 -3.70 21.20 1.09
N ASN A 118 -3.14 21.46 2.28
CA ASN A 118 -3.57 20.84 3.54
C ASN A 118 -3.64 19.32 3.43
N LEU A 119 -2.53 18.71 3.00
CA LEU A 119 -2.47 17.31 2.66
C LEU A 119 -1.42 16.60 3.48
N TYR A 120 -1.81 15.54 4.19
CA TYR A 120 -0.89 14.65 4.87
C TYR A 120 -0.55 13.49 3.95
N HIS A 121 0.72 13.09 3.93
CA HIS A 121 1.21 12.02 3.08
C HIS A 121 2.15 11.11 3.87
N GLN A 122 1.91 9.83 3.80
CA GLN A 122 2.81 8.79 4.31
C GLN A 122 2.92 7.67 3.30
N ALA A 123 4.05 6.99 3.29
CA ALA A 123 4.25 5.83 2.43
C ALA A 123 5.01 4.74 3.18
N LYS A 124 4.68 3.51 2.87
CA LYS A 124 5.33 2.32 3.41
C LYS A 124 5.78 1.44 2.26
N ARG A 125 6.95 0.81 2.42
CA ARG A 125 7.46 -0.16 1.46
C ARG A 125 7.37 -1.54 2.07
N PHE A 126 6.98 -2.50 1.23
CA PHE A 126 6.78 -3.89 1.63
C PHE A 126 7.50 -4.82 0.69
N GLU A 127 7.96 -5.94 1.24
CA GLU A 127 8.46 -7.04 0.44
C GLU A 127 7.77 -8.33 0.83
N GLY A 128 7.61 -9.22 -0.14
CA GLY A 128 7.03 -10.52 0.08
C GLY A 128 7.44 -11.50 -1.00
N LYS A 129 7.06 -12.75 -0.79
CA LYS A 129 7.42 -13.85 -1.70
C LYS A 129 6.20 -14.65 -2.10
N GLU A 130 6.22 -15.16 -3.33
CA GLU A 130 5.27 -16.14 -3.81
C GLU A 130 6.04 -17.42 -4.14
N TYR A 131 5.60 -18.54 -3.59
CA TYR A 131 6.19 -19.85 -3.90
C TYR A 131 5.57 -20.42 -5.16
N ILE A 132 6.40 -20.89 -6.06
CA ILE A 132 5.98 -21.50 -7.33
C ILE A 132 5.56 -22.94 -7.07
N GLY A 133 4.52 -23.40 -7.77
CA GLY A 133 4.05 -24.78 -7.69
C GLY A 133 3.19 -25.11 -6.49
N GLY A 134 2.68 -24.10 -5.79
CA GLY A 134 1.70 -24.32 -4.71
C GLY A 134 2.29 -24.89 -3.43
N ILE A 135 3.53 -24.63 -3.18
CA ILE A 135 4.19 -25.08 -1.93
C ILE A 135 3.83 -24.18 -0.77
#